data_6b0e5fbe9bc3426a92ac287bb9c7d456
#
_entry.id   6b0e5fbe9bc3426a92ac287bb9c7d456
#
_cell.length_a   1.000
_cell.length_b   1.000
_cell.length_c   1.000
_cell.angle_alpha   90.00
_cell.angle_beta   90.00
_cell.angle_gamma   90.00
#
_symmetry.space_group_name_H-M   'P 1'
#
loop_
_entity.id
_entity.type
_entity.pdbx_description
1 polymer ?
#
loop_
_entity_poly.entity_id
_entity_poly.type
_entity_poly.pdbx_seq_one_letter_code
_entity_poly.pdbx_strand_id
1 'polypeptide(L)'
;GQHSLACAREALVRGEANQTALFCLLHDGAEAYMSDVTRPVKARLPEFVRAEERLLALLFDTLVEARPTPAQWQTVTEIDNAMLSAEFLHFTGEVIPTNAPPLQRTPDWTQLPFDRVEQDFLHLYAHLRG
;
A
#
# COMPACT_ATOMS: atom_id res chain seq x y z
N GLY A 1 -1.22 6.77 -4.96
CA GLY A 1 0.09 6.73 -5.59
C GLY A 1 1.24 6.94 -4.63
N GLN A 2 1.36 8.12 -4.02
CA GLN A 2 2.51 8.41 -3.12
C GLN A 2 2.53 7.52 -1.88
N HIS A 3 1.37 7.24 -1.29
CA HIS A 3 1.24 6.31 -0.17
C HIS A 3 1.76 4.92 -0.54
N SER A 4 1.33 4.39 -1.68
CA SER A 4 1.75 3.06 -2.15
C SER A 4 3.26 3.00 -2.44
N LEU A 5 3.81 4.06 -3.05
CA LEU A 5 5.25 4.20 -3.25
C LEU A 5 6.01 4.20 -1.92
N ALA A 6 5.52 4.95 -0.95
CA ALA A 6 6.14 5.01 0.38
C ALA A 6 6.12 3.65 1.07
N CYS A 7 5.01 2.90 0.97
CA CYS A 7 4.89 1.55 1.52
C CYS A 7 5.88 0.57 0.87
N ALA A 8 6.00 0.60 -0.46
CA ALA A 8 6.94 -0.26 -1.17
C ALA A 8 8.40 0.05 -0.80
N ARG A 9 8.75 1.32 -0.72
CA ARG A 9 10.09 1.75 -0.30
C ARG A 9 10.40 1.36 1.14
N GLU A 10 9.41 1.45 2.05
CA GLU A 10 9.57 0.99 3.43
C GLU A 10 9.82 -0.53 3.48
N ALA A 11 9.12 -1.31 2.67
CA ALA A 11 9.35 -2.75 2.58
C ALA A 11 10.79 -3.07 2.20
N LEU A 12 11.33 -2.36 1.22
CA LEU A 12 12.72 -2.54 0.79
C LEU A 12 13.72 -2.16 1.88
N VAL A 13 13.49 -1.07 2.60
CA VAL A 13 14.36 -0.65 3.71
C VAL A 13 14.34 -1.68 4.85
N ARG A 14 13.20 -2.33 5.09
CA ARG A 14 13.09 -3.42 6.06
C ARG A 14 13.80 -4.72 5.63
N GLY A 15 14.30 -4.78 4.40
CA GLY A 15 14.97 -5.96 3.86
C GLY A 15 14.01 -7.00 3.28
N GLU A 16 12.77 -6.63 3.01
CA GLU A 16 11.80 -7.52 2.40
C GLU A 16 12.16 -7.83 0.94
N ALA A 17 11.71 -8.98 0.46
CA ALA A 17 11.89 -9.36 -0.93
C ALA A 17 11.15 -8.43 -1.88
N ASN A 18 11.63 -8.32 -3.12
CA ASN A 18 10.99 -7.51 -4.17
C ASN A 18 9.52 -7.85 -4.36
N GLN A 19 9.15 -9.12 -4.25
CA GLN A 19 7.75 -9.54 -4.37
C GLN A 19 6.87 -8.94 -3.27
N THR A 20 7.34 -8.91 -2.02
CA THR A 20 6.61 -8.27 -0.92
C THR A 20 6.48 -6.77 -1.16
N ALA A 21 7.53 -6.12 -1.64
CA ALA A 21 7.47 -4.71 -2.01
C ALA A 21 6.49 -4.44 -3.15
N LEU A 22 6.37 -5.35 -4.12
CA LEU A 22 5.35 -5.28 -5.18
C LEU A 22 3.94 -5.35 -4.59
N PHE A 23 3.68 -6.24 -3.65
CA PHE A 23 2.38 -6.29 -2.98
C PHE A 23 2.09 -4.98 -2.22
N CYS A 24 3.09 -4.39 -1.58
CA CYS A 24 2.94 -3.06 -0.96
C CYS A 24 2.61 -1.98 -1.99
N LEU A 25 3.27 -2.00 -3.14
CA LEU A 25 3.05 -1.01 -4.21
C LEU A 25 1.63 -1.10 -4.78
N LEU A 26 1.08 -2.30 -4.86
CA LEU A 26 -0.18 -2.57 -5.53
C LEU A 26 -1.35 -2.79 -4.56
N HIS A 27 -1.14 -2.73 -3.25
CA HIS A 27 -2.17 -3.11 -2.26
C HIS A 27 -3.45 -2.26 -2.34
N ASP A 28 -3.35 -1.01 -2.76
CA ASP A 28 -4.49 -0.12 -2.96
C ASP A 28 -4.97 -0.10 -4.43
N GLY A 29 -4.47 -1.00 -5.27
CA GLY A 29 -4.77 -0.99 -6.70
C GLY A 29 -6.26 -1.12 -7.04
N ALA A 30 -7.03 -1.80 -6.20
CA ALA A 30 -8.47 -1.92 -6.39
C ALA A 30 -9.19 -0.57 -6.32
N GLU A 31 -8.67 0.39 -5.55
CA GLU A 31 -9.26 1.72 -5.41
C GLU A 31 -9.21 2.53 -6.72
N ALA A 32 -8.30 2.19 -7.65
CA ALA A 32 -8.25 2.81 -8.97
C ALA A 32 -9.51 2.50 -9.81
N TYR A 33 -10.18 1.39 -9.52
CA TYR A 33 -11.37 0.92 -10.22
C TYR A 33 -12.64 1.07 -9.39
N MET A 34 -12.50 1.06 -8.08
CA MET A 34 -13.58 1.20 -7.11
C MET A 34 -13.33 2.46 -6.29
N SER A 35 -14.39 3.07 -5.79
CA SER A 35 -14.25 4.27 -4.96
C SER A 35 -13.50 3.98 -3.67
N ASP A 36 -12.75 4.95 -3.20
CA ASP A 36 -12.18 4.92 -1.86
C ASP A 36 -13.31 5.10 -0.84
N VAL A 37 -13.53 4.06 -0.05
CA VAL A 37 -14.57 4.03 0.99
C VAL A 37 -13.89 3.87 2.34
N THR A 38 -14.27 4.71 3.30
CA THR A 38 -13.69 4.68 4.64
C THR A 38 -13.99 3.36 5.37
N ARG A 39 -13.08 2.94 6.26
CA ARG A 39 -13.22 1.67 7.00
C ARG A 39 -14.54 1.52 7.76
N PRO A 40 -15.08 2.55 8.48
CA PRO A 40 -16.36 2.41 9.15
C PRO A 40 -17.54 2.15 8.19
N VAL A 41 -17.49 2.71 6.99
CA VAL A 41 -18.51 2.46 5.96
C VAL A 41 -18.34 1.09 5.35
N LYS A 42 -17.09 0.67 5.04
CA LYS A 42 -16.79 -0.68 4.53
C LYS A 42 -17.32 -1.77 5.45
N ALA A 43 -17.24 -1.59 6.75
CA ALA A 43 -17.72 -2.57 7.72
C ALA A 43 -19.21 -2.89 7.57
N ARG A 44 -19.99 -1.99 6.93
CA ARG A 44 -21.41 -2.15 6.66
C ARG A 44 -21.71 -2.57 5.23
N LEU A 45 -20.67 -2.78 4.39
CA LEU A 45 -20.81 -3.13 2.98
C LEU A 45 -20.01 -4.38 2.65
N PRO A 46 -20.42 -5.57 3.15
CA PRO A 46 -19.63 -6.78 2.97
C PRO A 46 -19.49 -7.21 1.50
N GLU A 47 -20.47 -6.90 0.66
CA GLU A 47 -20.39 -7.20 -0.78
C GLU A 47 -19.36 -6.32 -1.48
N PHE A 48 -19.25 -5.05 -1.08
CA PHE A 48 -18.22 -4.16 -1.59
C PHE A 48 -16.83 -4.66 -1.21
N VAL A 49 -16.63 -5.06 0.03
CA VAL A 49 -15.35 -5.61 0.52
C VAL A 49 -14.98 -6.87 -0.27
N ARG A 50 -15.92 -7.78 -0.48
CA ARG A 50 -15.67 -9.00 -1.27
C ARG A 50 -15.30 -8.69 -2.72
N ALA A 51 -15.97 -7.71 -3.34
CA ALA A 51 -15.67 -7.29 -4.71
C ALA A 51 -14.28 -6.66 -4.79
N GLU A 52 -13.90 -5.83 -3.81
CA GLU A 52 -12.59 -5.21 -3.71
C GLU A 52 -11.50 -6.28 -3.55
N GLU A 53 -11.71 -7.27 -2.69
CA GLU A 53 -10.77 -8.38 -2.48
C GLU A 53 -10.57 -9.21 -3.75
N ARG A 54 -11.66 -9.51 -4.48
CA ARG A 54 -11.59 -10.26 -5.75
C ARG A 54 -10.83 -9.48 -6.81
N LEU A 55 -11.07 -8.17 -6.91
CA LEU A 55 -10.37 -7.32 -7.85
C LEU A 55 -8.89 -7.22 -7.51
N LEU A 56 -8.55 -7.06 -6.24
CA LEU A 56 -7.15 -7.02 -5.80
C LEU A 56 -6.44 -8.34 -6.09
N ALA A 57 -7.08 -9.47 -5.84
CA ALA A 57 -6.53 -10.78 -6.19
C ALA A 57 -6.26 -10.91 -7.70
N LEU A 58 -7.17 -10.42 -8.54
CA LEU A 58 -6.99 -10.40 -9.99
C LEU A 58 -5.82 -9.52 -10.39
N LEU A 59 -5.66 -8.36 -9.76
CA LEU A 59 -4.52 -7.48 -10.02
C LEU A 59 -3.19 -8.15 -9.65
N PHE A 60 -3.12 -8.83 -8.52
CA PHE A 60 -1.93 -9.57 -8.14
C PHE A 60 -1.63 -10.71 -9.11
N ASP A 61 -2.64 -11.48 -9.50
CA ASP A 61 -2.48 -12.57 -10.47
C ASP A 61 -1.94 -12.05 -11.82
N THR A 62 -2.41 -10.87 -12.25
CA THR A 62 -2.06 -10.28 -13.52
C THR A 62 -0.70 -9.56 -13.49
N LEU A 63 -0.47 -8.76 -12.46
CA LEU A 63 0.67 -7.84 -12.41
C LEU A 63 1.88 -8.41 -11.65
N VAL A 64 1.68 -9.34 -10.74
CA VAL A 64 2.75 -9.98 -9.96
C VAL A 64 2.93 -11.44 -10.35
N GLU A 65 1.89 -12.05 -10.94
CA GLU A 65 1.82 -13.49 -11.25
C GLU A 65 1.93 -14.36 -10.00
N ALA A 66 1.51 -13.82 -8.87
CA ALA A 66 1.49 -14.51 -7.59
C ALA A 66 0.51 -13.80 -6.65
N ARG A 67 0.06 -14.52 -5.64
CA ARG A 67 -0.72 -13.96 -4.54
C ARG A 67 0.13 -13.93 -3.28
N PRO A 68 -0.07 -12.94 -2.40
CA PRO A 68 0.70 -12.89 -1.16
C PRO A 68 0.38 -14.09 -0.27
N THR A 69 1.42 -14.65 0.32
CA THR A 69 1.25 -15.58 1.43
C THR A 69 0.65 -14.86 2.63
N PRO A 70 0.07 -15.58 3.62
CA PRO A 70 -0.40 -14.93 4.86
C PRO A 70 0.69 -14.09 5.54
N ALA A 71 1.95 -14.57 5.55
CA ALA A 71 3.05 -13.82 6.14
C ALA A 71 3.38 -12.54 5.34
N GLN A 72 3.39 -12.61 4.03
CA GLN A 72 3.60 -11.43 3.17
C GLN A 72 2.47 -10.42 3.35
N TRP A 73 1.22 -10.88 3.39
CA TRP A 73 0.08 -10.00 3.57
C TRP A 73 0.09 -9.33 4.95
N GLN A 74 0.52 -10.05 5.98
CA GLN A 74 0.72 -9.46 7.30
C GLN A 74 1.74 -8.32 7.24
N THR A 75 2.87 -8.52 6.58
CA THR A 75 3.89 -7.48 6.39
C THR A 75 3.32 -6.27 5.64
N VAL A 76 2.57 -6.49 4.55
CA VAL A 76 1.92 -5.41 3.81
C VAL A 76 0.98 -4.61 4.70
N THR A 77 0.15 -5.30 5.48
CA THR A 77 -0.81 -4.67 6.39
C THR A 77 -0.11 -3.88 7.50
N GLU A 78 0.95 -4.42 8.07
CA GLU A 78 1.74 -3.71 9.10
C GLU A 78 2.38 -2.45 8.56
N ILE A 79 2.95 -2.50 7.36
CA ILE A 79 3.55 -1.32 6.70
C ILE A 79 2.47 -0.29 6.38
N ASP A 80 1.34 -0.71 5.84
CA ASP A 80 0.21 0.17 5.54
C ASP A 80 -0.27 0.89 6.79
N ASN A 81 -0.48 0.17 7.89
CA ASN A 81 -0.93 0.75 9.15
C ASN A 81 0.10 1.71 9.75
N ALA A 82 1.38 1.37 9.71
CA ALA A 82 2.45 2.24 10.18
C ALA A 82 2.52 3.52 9.34
N MET A 83 2.37 3.40 8.02
CA MET A 83 2.40 4.54 7.10
C MET A 83 1.18 5.45 7.30
N LEU A 84 -0.02 4.89 7.44
CA LEU A 84 -1.23 5.66 7.72
C LEU A 84 -1.11 6.44 9.04
N SER A 85 -0.57 5.82 10.07
CA SER A 85 -0.34 6.48 11.35
C SER A 85 0.65 7.63 11.22
N ALA A 86 1.73 7.45 10.48
CA ALA A 86 2.74 8.48 10.24
C ALA A 86 2.18 9.64 9.41
N GLU A 87 1.42 9.34 8.36
CA GLU A 87 0.75 10.34 7.52
C GLU A 87 -0.24 11.18 8.33
N PHE A 88 -1.06 10.53 9.13
CA PHE A 88 -2.06 11.21 9.95
C PHE A 88 -1.40 12.14 10.96
N LEU A 89 -0.34 11.69 11.63
CA LEU A 89 0.44 12.51 12.55
C LEU A 89 1.05 13.73 11.85
N HIS A 90 1.63 13.52 10.67
CA HIS A 90 2.26 14.60 9.91
C HIS A 90 1.26 15.67 9.48
N PHE A 91 0.10 15.26 8.95
CA PHE A 91 -0.87 16.19 8.37
C PHE A 91 -1.85 16.80 9.39
N THR A 92 -2.12 16.13 10.50
CA THR A 92 -3.09 16.60 11.49
C THR A 92 -2.47 16.94 12.84
N GLY A 93 -1.27 16.47 13.14
CA GLY A 93 -0.64 16.59 14.46
C GLY A 93 -1.22 15.63 15.50
N GLU A 94 -2.14 14.74 15.12
CA GLU A 94 -2.79 13.81 16.03
C GLU A 94 -2.25 12.38 15.83
N VAL A 95 -2.27 11.60 16.90
CA VAL A 95 -1.79 10.22 16.88
C VAL A 95 -2.95 9.25 16.69
N ILE A 96 -2.84 8.36 15.67
CA ILE A 96 -3.68 7.17 15.56
C ILE A 96 -2.93 6.02 16.24
N PRO A 97 -3.50 5.40 17.28
CA PRO A 97 -2.88 4.23 17.91
C PRO A 97 -2.71 3.11 16.89
N THR A 98 -1.53 2.50 16.88
CA THR A 98 -1.24 1.33 16.07
C THR A 98 -0.29 0.40 16.81
N ASN A 99 -0.47 -0.91 16.62
CA ASN A 99 0.46 -1.93 17.10
C ASN A 99 1.49 -2.31 16.02
N ALA A 100 1.41 -1.71 14.85
CA ALA A 100 2.35 -1.98 13.77
C ALA A 100 3.77 -1.53 14.15
N PRO A 101 4.81 -2.29 13.77
CA PRO A 101 6.19 -1.85 13.95
C PRO A 101 6.41 -0.48 13.28
N PRO A 102 7.16 0.43 13.93
CA PRO A 102 7.37 1.77 13.41
C PRO A 102 8.14 1.75 12.08
N LEU A 103 7.97 2.81 11.28
CA LEU A 103 8.70 2.97 10.03
C LEU A 103 10.20 3.06 10.28
N GLN A 104 10.98 2.41 9.41
CA GLN A 104 12.44 2.49 9.41
C GLN A 104 12.97 3.60 8.48
N ARG A 105 12.11 4.13 7.63
CA ARG A 105 12.43 5.19 6.68
C ARG A 105 11.52 6.38 6.95
N THR A 106 12.10 7.58 7.00
CA THR A 106 11.29 8.81 7.05
C THR A 106 10.73 9.10 5.66
N PRO A 107 9.39 9.09 5.47
CA PRO A 107 8.81 9.41 4.18
C PRO A 107 9.08 10.86 3.77
N ASP A 108 9.16 11.08 2.46
CA ASP A 108 9.15 12.43 1.91
C ASP A 108 7.69 12.90 1.80
N TRP A 109 7.34 13.92 2.58
CA TRP A 109 5.98 14.46 2.64
C TRP A 109 5.68 15.48 1.54
N THR A 110 6.65 15.77 0.68
CA THR A 110 6.44 16.69 -0.45
C THR A 110 5.38 16.12 -1.38
N GLN A 111 4.34 16.89 -1.64
CA GLN A 111 3.33 16.52 -2.61
C GLN A 111 3.87 16.72 -4.02
N LEU A 112 3.98 15.62 -4.77
CA LEU A 112 4.48 15.62 -6.14
C LEU A 112 3.34 15.75 -7.15
N PRO A 113 3.61 16.31 -8.35
CA PRO A 113 2.64 16.28 -9.45
C PRO A 113 2.27 14.83 -9.83
N PHE A 114 1.05 14.64 -10.34
CA PHE A 114 0.54 13.31 -10.68
C PHE A 114 1.41 12.58 -11.72
N ASP A 115 1.90 13.27 -12.72
CA ASP A 115 2.75 12.68 -13.75
C ASP A 115 4.08 12.19 -13.18
N ARG A 116 4.64 12.89 -12.21
CA ARG A 116 5.86 12.46 -11.51
C ARG A 116 5.60 11.22 -10.66
N VAL A 117 4.49 11.19 -9.93
CA VAL A 117 4.08 10.04 -9.13
C VAL A 117 3.87 8.82 -10.02
N GLU A 118 3.21 9.00 -11.16
CA GLU A 118 3.00 7.94 -12.15
C GLU A 118 4.34 7.39 -12.65
N GLN A 119 5.26 8.25 -13.03
CA GLN A 119 6.58 7.83 -13.49
C GLN A 119 7.35 7.06 -12.42
N ASP A 120 7.37 7.56 -11.20
CA ASP A 120 8.04 6.89 -10.08
C ASP A 120 7.42 5.53 -9.79
N PHE A 121 6.10 5.44 -9.87
CA PHE A 121 5.35 4.19 -9.68
C PHE A 121 5.73 3.16 -10.75
N LEU A 122 5.69 3.55 -12.02
CA LEU A 122 6.02 2.66 -13.13
C LEU A 122 7.48 2.23 -13.11
N HIS A 123 8.40 3.13 -12.77
CA HIS A 123 9.81 2.79 -12.62
C HIS A 123 10.04 1.78 -11.49
N LEU A 124 9.43 2.00 -10.34
CA LEU A 124 9.57 1.09 -9.22
C LEU A 124 8.95 -0.27 -9.52
N TYR A 125 7.76 -0.28 -10.13
CA TYR A 125 7.12 -1.53 -10.56
C TYR A 125 8.03 -2.33 -11.50
N ALA A 126 8.57 -1.69 -12.53
CA ALA A 126 9.47 -2.34 -13.49
C ALA A 126 10.73 -2.89 -12.80
N HIS A 127 11.31 -2.12 -11.88
CA HIS A 127 12.48 -2.54 -11.11
C HIS A 127 12.19 -3.77 -10.24
N LEU A 128 11.06 -3.76 -9.54
CA LEU A 128 10.69 -4.85 -8.63
C LEU A 128 10.26 -6.12 -9.37
N ARG A 129 9.70 -5.99 -10.55
CA ARG A 129 9.37 -7.12 -11.43
C ARG A 129 10.62 -7.79 -12.01
N GLY A 130 11.65 -7.02 -12.14
CA GLY A 130 13.00 -7.41 -12.49
C GLY A 130 13.34 -8.07 -13.61
#